data_332340d6588a42b79a4ac28a47861d90
#
_entry.id   332340d6588a42b79a4ac28a47861d90
#
_cell.length_a   1.000
_cell.length_b   1.000
_cell.length_c   1.000
_cell.angle_alpha   90.00
_cell.angle_beta   90.00
_cell.angle_gamma   90.00
#
_symmetry.space_group_name_H-M   'P 1'
#
loop_
_entity.id
_entity.type
_entity.pdbx_description
1 polymer ?
#
loop_
_entity_poly.entity_id
_entity_poly.type
_entity_poly.pdbx_seq_one_letter_code
_entity_poly.pdbx_strand_id
1 'polypeptide(L)'
;MFSISESVKYGWAMMKENMHLSVLSTLLMLAVGAVSGGGKGLFKSLFGILAAILLIVIRIGYSKIFLRITDNDKPKFSDIFRSYPLFWKYLGISILFPVIVFVGLLLLILPGILWAVRFSFAPLILVDTNMGIIASMKESWAITEGNFWSLLLFWIVVGVLNFLGFLALGIGLLVSVPVTTFSSIFVYRALSRGRAGITI
;
A
#
# COMPACT_ATOMS: atom_id res chain seq x y z
N MET A 1 -15.98 14.36 -1.64
CA MET A 1 -14.70 14.62 -2.30
C MET A 1 -13.65 14.70 -1.22
N PHE A 2 -12.56 13.95 -1.28
CA PHE A 2 -11.52 14.00 -0.25
C PHE A 2 -10.51 15.13 -0.51
N SER A 3 -9.89 15.67 0.55
CA SER A 3 -8.82 16.66 0.45
C SER A 3 -7.45 15.99 0.58
N ILE A 4 -6.54 16.26 -0.37
CA ILE A 4 -5.16 15.74 -0.34
C ILE A 4 -4.43 16.27 0.88
N SER A 5 -4.59 17.57 1.18
CA SER A 5 -3.97 18.18 2.37
C SER A 5 -4.43 17.53 3.68
N GLU A 6 -5.73 17.26 3.80
CA GLU A 6 -6.28 16.58 4.98
C GLU A 6 -5.78 15.14 5.09
N SER A 7 -5.70 14.41 3.98
CA SER A 7 -5.19 13.03 4.00
C SER A 7 -3.74 12.96 4.45
N VAL A 8 -2.87 13.88 4.00
CA VAL A 8 -1.47 13.95 4.44
C VAL A 8 -1.35 14.39 5.90
N LYS A 9 -2.14 15.38 6.33
CA LYS A 9 -2.19 15.81 7.75
C LYS A 9 -2.65 14.68 8.66
N TYR A 10 -3.68 13.94 8.25
CA TYR A 10 -4.14 12.76 8.96
C TYR A 10 -3.04 11.70 9.06
N GLY A 11 -2.39 11.36 7.94
CA GLY A 11 -1.29 10.40 7.92
C GLY A 11 -0.14 10.79 8.85
N TRP A 12 0.21 12.07 8.88
CA TRP A 12 1.21 12.61 9.80
C TRP A 12 0.79 12.51 11.27
N ALA A 13 -0.44 12.83 11.60
CA ALA A 13 -0.96 12.73 12.97
C ALA A 13 -0.97 11.28 13.46
N MET A 14 -1.51 10.35 12.67
CA MET A 14 -1.56 8.92 12.98
C MET A 14 -0.18 8.30 13.13
N MET A 15 0.79 8.69 12.28
CA MET A 15 2.17 8.22 12.39
C MET A 15 2.80 8.68 13.71
N LYS A 16 2.62 9.94 14.11
CA LYS A 16 3.16 10.46 15.37
C LYS A 16 2.56 9.76 16.59
N GLU A 17 1.25 9.56 16.58
CA GLU A 17 0.54 8.88 17.67
C GLU A 17 0.98 7.42 17.82
N ASN A 18 1.28 6.74 16.72
CA ASN A 18 1.68 5.34 16.69
C ASN A 18 3.14 5.17 16.24
N MET A 19 4.03 6.08 16.62
CA MET A 19 5.38 6.20 16.07
C MET A 19 6.19 4.90 16.21
N HIS A 20 6.21 4.28 17.40
CA HIS A 20 7.00 3.07 17.63
C HIS A 20 6.59 1.92 16.72
N LEU A 21 5.28 1.65 16.61
CA LEU A 21 4.77 0.55 15.80
C LEU A 21 4.94 0.84 14.30
N SER A 22 4.69 2.08 13.87
CA SER A 22 4.80 2.51 12.49
C SER A 22 6.26 2.45 11.99
N VAL A 23 7.20 2.99 12.77
CA VAL A 23 8.63 3.01 12.40
C VAL A 23 9.20 1.59 12.42
N LEU A 24 8.90 0.79 13.47
CA LEU A 24 9.41 -0.57 13.59
C LEU A 24 8.89 -1.47 12.44
N SER A 25 7.61 -1.36 12.10
CA SER A 25 7.00 -2.12 11.00
C SER A 25 7.59 -1.71 9.65
N THR A 26 7.83 -0.43 9.44
CA THR A 26 8.45 0.09 8.21
C THR A 26 9.91 -0.32 8.12
N LEU A 27 10.66 -0.24 9.22
CA LEU A 27 12.05 -0.69 9.26
C LEU A 27 12.17 -2.18 8.89
N LEU A 28 11.31 -3.03 9.46
CA LEU A 28 11.26 -4.45 9.12
C LEU A 28 10.98 -4.65 7.62
N MET A 29 10.01 -3.95 7.08
CA MET A 29 9.64 -4.05 5.66
C MET A 29 10.80 -3.61 4.75
N LEU A 30 11.46 -2.50 5.06
CA LEU A 30 12.60 -1.99 4.28
C LEU A 30 13.83 -2.90 4.40
N ALA A 31 14.13 -3.40 5.59
CA ALA A 31 15.26 -4.30 5.83
C ALA A 31 15.11 -5.61 5.02
N VAL A 32 13.95 -6.25 5.09
CA VAL A 32 13.69 -7.47 4.31
C VAL A 32 13.63 -7.17 2.81
N GLY A 33 13.08 -6.02 2.42
CA GLY A 33 13.07 -5.56 1.03
C GLY A 33 14.46 -5.37 0.45
N ALA A 34 15.38 -4.79 1.20
CA ALA A 34 16.77 -4.60 0.78
C ALA A 34 17.51 -5.95 0.55
N VAL A 35 17.20 -6.96 1.35
CA VAL A 35 17.78 -8.31 1.20
C VAL A 35 17.16 -9.09 0.04
N SER A 36 15.89 -8.81 -0.31
CA SER A 36 15.19 -9.50 -1.41
C SER A 36 15.73 -9.14 -2.80
N GLY A 37 16.57 -8.11 -2.93
CA GLY A 37 17.10 -7.58 -4.19
C GLY A 37 18.00 -8.51 -5.01
N GLY A 38 18.20 -9.74 -4.57
CA GLY A 38 18.94 -10.77 -5.30
C GLY A 38 20.45 -10.54 -5.31
N GLY A 39 21.20 -11.56 -5.70
CA GLY A 39 22.64 -11.52 -5.89
C GLY A 39 23.08 -12.60 -6.86
N LYS A 40 24.30 -12.52 -7.37
CA LYS A 40 24.87 -13.56 -8.23
C LYS A 40 25.20 -14.83 -7.40
N GLY A 41 24.77 -15.98 -7.87
CA GLY A 41 25.02 -17.29 -7.26
C GLY A 41 23.78 -17.97 -6.68
N LEU A 42 23.76 -19.31 -6.74
CA LEU A 42 22.60 -20.16 -6.37
C LEU A 42 22.10 -19.89 -4.95
N PHE A 43 23.01 -19.84 -3.96
CA PHE A 43 22.66 -19.57 -2.57
C PHE A 43 22.02 -18.20 -2.37
N LYS A 44 22.54 -17.14 -3.04
CA LYS A 44 21.98 -15.79 -2.97
C LYS A 44 20.62 -15.72 -3.65
N SER A 45 20.43 -16.46 -4.74
CA SER A 45 19.11 -16.53 -5.41
C SER A 45 18.07 -17.24 -4.54
N LEU A 46 18.41 -18.35 -3.90
CA LEU A 46 17.51 -19.05 -2.98
C LEU A 46 17.16 -18.19 -1.75
N PHE A 47 18.15 -17.53 -1.18
CA PHE A 47 17.93 -16.61 -0.05
C PHE A 47 17.07 -15.41 -0.46
N GLY A 48 17.27 -14.86 -1.65
CA GLY A 48 16.46 -13.80 -2.22
C GLY A 48 14.98 -14.20 -2.42
N ILE A 49 14.73 -15.44 -2.87
CA ILE A 49 13.37 -15.98 -3.00
C ILE A 49 12.69 -16.10 -1.63
N LEU A 50 13.39 -16.66 -0.62
CA LEU A 50 12.86 -16.75 0.73
C LEU A 50 12.55 -15.37 1.32
N ALA A 51 13.45 -14.41 1.13
CA ALA A 51 13.24 -13.03 1.57
C ALA A 51 12.06 -12.36 0.83
N ALA A 52 11.87 -12.63 -0.46
CA ALA A 52 10.73 -12.14 -1.22
C ALA A 52 9.39 -12.73 -0.70
N ILE A 53 9.35 -14.01 -0.38
CA ILE A 53 8.19 -14.65 0.23
C ILE A 53 7.88 -14.00 1.58
N LEU A 54 8.90 -13.84 2.42
CA LEU A 54 8.75 -13.18 3.73
C LEU A 54 8.28 -11.73 3.58
N LEU A 55 8.80 -11.00 2.59
CA LEU A 55 8.39 -9.63 2.30
C LEU A 55 6.89 -9.53 1.95
N ILE A 56 6.34 -10.51 1.22
CA ILE A 56 4.90 -10.55 0.92
C ILE A 56 4.09 -10.68 2.21
N VAL A 57 4.48 -11.59 3.12
CA VAL A 57 3.80 -11.77 4.41
C VAL A 57 3.87 -10.49 5.24
N ILE A 58 5.04 -9.85 5.28
CA ILE A 58 5.23 -8.58 5.99
C ILE A 58 4.37 -7.47 5.38
N ARG A 59 4.28 -7.34 4.06
CA ARG A 59 3.43 -6.34 3.40
C ARG A 59 1.96 -6.51 3.73
N ILE A 60 1.46 -7.75 3.76
CA ILE A 60 0.07 -8.04 4.14
C ILE A 60 -0.15 -7.60 5.60
N GLY A 61 0.73 -8.05 6.50
CA GLY A 61 0.64 -7.73 7.93
C GLY A 61 0.78 -6.22 8.19
N TYR A 62 1.70 -5.55 7.49
CA TYR A 62 1.88 -4.11 7.53
C TYR A 62 0.58 -3.38 7.17
N SER A 63 0.01 -3.69 6.00
CA SER A 63 -1.27 -3.06 5.58
C SER A 63 -2.39 -3.32 6.60
N LYS A 64 -2.46 -4.52 7.16
CA LYS A 64 -3.48 -4.90 8.14
C LYS A 64 -3.32 -4.16 9.48
N ILE A 65 -2.09 -4.01 9.96
CA ILE A 65 -1.81 -3.22 11.18
C ILE A 65 -2.25 -1.77 10.99
N PHE A 66 -1.90 -1.15 9.86
CA PHE A 66 -2.23 0.24 9.59
C PHE A 66 -3.74 0.46 9.41
N LEU A 67 -4.46 -0.50 8.79
CA LEU A 67 -5.92 -0.49 8.74
C LEU A 67 -6.53 -0.55 10.15
N ARG A 68 -6.08 -1.49 10.98
CA ARG A 68 -6.58 -1.64 12.36
C ARG A 68 -6.31 -0.41 13.21
N ILE A 69 -5.14 0.21 13.10
CA ILE A 69 -4.85 1.48 13.79
C ILE A 69 -5.85 2.57 13.36
N THR A 70 -6.11 2.67 12.05
CA THR A 70 -7.10 3.63 11.50
C THR A 70 -8.52 3.36 12.01
N ASP A 71 -8.84 2.11 12.31
CA ASP A 71 -10.13 1.69 12.89
C ASP A 71 -10.13 1.78 14.44
N ASN A 72 -9.18 2.51 15.05
CA ASN A 72 -8.99 2.67 16.51
C ASN A 72 -8.74 1.38 17.29
N ASP A 73 -8.22 0.36 16.61
CA ASP A 73 -7.78 -0.88 17.26
C ASP A 73 -6.29 -0.74 17.70
N LYS A 74 -5.87 -1.56 18.64
CA LYS A 74 -4.50 -1.58 19.19
C LYS A 74 -3.76 -2.86 18.77
N PRO A 75 -3.33 -2.96 17.50
CA PRO A 75 -2.61 -4.14 17.04
C PRO A 75 -1.25 -4.25 17.71
N LYS A 76 -0.75 -5.48 17.82
CA LYS A 76 0.61 -5.76 18.28
C LYS A 76 1.52 -5.97 17.07
N PHE A 77 2.82 -5.70 17.25
CA PHE A 77 3.82 -5.94 16.20
C PHE A 77 3.82 -7.40 15.70
N SER A 78 3.56 -8.36 16.60
CA SER A 78 3.45 -9.79 16.24
C SER A 78 2.31 -10.11 15.27
N ASP A 79 1.32 -9.24 15.14
CA ASP A 79 0.17 -9.44 14.25
C ASP A 79 0.56 -9.34 12.75
N ILE A 80 1.76 -8.78 12.44
CA ILE A 80 2.33 -8.78 11.10
C ILE A 80 2.36 -10.20 10.53
N PHE A 81 2.75 -11.18 11.32
CA PHE A 81 2.94 -12.56 10.87
C PHE A 81 1.65 -13.40 10.87
N ARG A 82 0.57 -12.90 11.46
CA ARG A 82 -0.73 -13.64 11.53
C ARG A 82 -1.53 -13.57 10.22
N SER A 83 -1.08 -12.80 9.25
CA SER A 83 -1.83 -12.56 8.01
C SER A 83 -1.46 -13.51 6.86
N TYR A 84 -0.70 -14.59 7.14
CA TYR A 84 -0.26 -15.57 6.15
C TYR A 84 -1.40 -16.26 5.35
N PRO A 85 -2.65 -16.43 5.85
CA PRO A 85 -3.70 -17.05 5.04
C PRO A 85 -4.05 -16.24 3.77
N LEU A 86 -3.74 -14.95 3.76
CA LEU A 86 -3.95 -14.08 2.59
C LEU A 86 -2.82 -14.16 1.55
N PHE A 87 -1.75 -14.93 1.84
CA PHE A 87 -0.54 -14.97 1.02
C PHE A 87 -0.83 -15.23 -0.46
N TRP A 88 -1.56 -16.28 -0.79
CA TRP A 88 -1.83 -16.65 -2.18
C TRP A 88 -2.66 -15.60 -2.93
N LYS A 89 -3.65 -15.04 -2.26
CA LYS A 89 -4.47 -13.96 -2.84
C LYS A 89 -3.63 -12.70 -3.06
N TYR A 90 -2.80 -12.33 -2.08
CA TYR A 90 -1.94 -11.16 -2.17
C TYR A 90 -0.83 -11.32 -3.20
N LEU A 91 -0.24 -12.50 -3.29
CA LEU A 91 0.73 -12.85 -4.34
C LEU A 91 0.09 -12.68 -5.72
N GLY A 92 -1.11 -13.23 -5.91
CA GLY A 92 -1.84 -13.11 -7.17
C GLY A 92 -2.10 -11.67 -7.58
N ILE A 93 -2.59 -10.82 -6.66
CA ILE A 93 -2.84 -9.42 -6.98
C ILE A 93 -1.54 -8.64 -7.19
N SER A 94 -0.45 -8.98 -6.49
CA SER A 94 0.86 -8.35 -6.63
C SER A 94 1.53 -8.66 -7.97
N ILE A 95 1.13 -9.72 -8.64
CA ILE A 95 1.57 -10.06 -10.00
C ILE A 95 0.60 -9.46 -11.03
N LEU A 96 -0.70 -9.67 -10.83
CA LEU A 96 -1.71 -9.28 -11.81
C LEU A 96 -1.81 -7.76 -11.99
N PHE A 97 -1.73 -6.99 -10.90
CA PHE A 97 -1.83 -5.53 -10.96
C PHE A 97 -0.71 -4.90 -11.80
N PRO A 98 0.59 -5.15 -11.54
CA PRO A 98 1.67 -4.61 -12.37
C PRO A 98 1.60 -5.09 -13.83
N VAL A 99 1.20 -6.34 -14.08
CA VAL A 99 1.06 -6.86 -15.45
C VAL A 99 -0.01 -6.09 -16.22
N ILE A 100 -1.16 -5.84 -15.62
CA ILE A 100 -2.24 -5.05 -16.25
C ILE A 100 -1.77 -3.63 -16.54
N VAL A 101 -1.11 -2.97 -15.58
CA VAL A 101 -0.58 -1.62 -15.76
C VAL A 101 0.48 -1.60 -16.86
N PHE A 102 1.39 -2.57 -16.88
CA PHE A 102 2.44 -2.69 -17.89
C PHE A 102 1.87 -2.89 -19.30
N VAL A 103 0.89 -3.78 -19.45
CA VAL A 103 0.17 -3.96 -20.73
C VAL A 103 -0.53 -2.67 -21.15
N GLY A 104 -1.16 -1.95 -20.22
CA GLY A 104 -1.76 -0.65 -20.49
C GLY A 104 -0.76 0.39 -20.97
N LEU A 105 0.45 0.43 -20.37
CA LEU A 105 1.54 1.32 -20.77
C LEU A 105 2.12 0.96 -22.15
N LEU A 106 2.20 -0.35 -22.47
CA LEU A 106 2.64 -0.82 -23.79
C LEU A 106 1.65 -0.46 -24.89
N LEU A 107 0.36 -0.54 -24.62
CA LEU A 107 -0.68 -0.18 -25.58
C LEU A 107 -0.68 1.33 -25.82
N LEU A 108 -0.74 2.12 -24.77
CA LEU A 108 -0.69 3.58 -24.77
C LEU A 108 -0.40 4.06 -23.34
N ILE A 109 0.35 5.13 -23.18
CA ILE A 109 0.71 5.69 -21.87
C ILE A 109 -0.56 6.05 -21.04
N LEU A 110 -1.56 6.64 -21.68
CA LEU A 110 -2.79 7.08 -21.01
C LEU A 110 -3.59 5.94 -20.36
N PRO A 111 -3.92 4.82 -21.04
CA PRO A 111 -4.60 3.70 -20.37
C PRO A 111 -3.77 3.05 -19.27
N GLY A 112 -2.45 3.01 -19.40
CA GLY A 112 -1.58 2.50 -18.33
C GLY A 112 -1.68 3.33 -17.04
N ILE A 113 -1.62 4.66 -17.15
CA ILE A 113 -1.81 5.58 -16.02
C ILE A 113 -3.23 5.44 -15.45
N LEU A 114 -4.25 5.37 -16.30
CA LEU A 114 -5.64 5.20 -15.88
C LEU A 114 -5.80 3.91 -15.05
N TRP A 115 -5.25 2.79 -15.52
CA TRP A 115 -5.33 1.51 -14.81
C TRP A 115 -4.51 1.51 -13.53
N ALA A 116 -3.34 2.16 -13.52
CA ALA A 116 -2.54 2.31 -12.31
C ALA A 116 -3.32 3.03 -11.21
N VAL A 117 -4.00 4.13 -11.53
CA VAL A 117 -4.81 4.89 -10.57
C VAL A 117 -6.07 4.11 -10.17
N ARG A 118 -6.78 3.49 -11.13
CA ARG A 118 -8.02 2.75 -10.87
C ARG A 118 -7.83 1.52 -9.99
N PHE A 119 -6.74 0.79 -10.16
CA PHE A 119 -6.46 -0.42 -9.40
C PHE A 119 -5.56 -0.20 -8.19
N SER A 120 -5.19 1.05 -7.89
CA SER A 120 -4.21 1.38 -6.83
C SER A 120 -4.63 0.90 -5.43
N PHE A 121 -5.93 0.84 -5.14
CA PHE A 121 -6.44 0.38 -3.84
C PHE A 121 -6.75 -1.12 -3.80
N ALA A 122 -6.65 -1.85 -4.91
CA ALA A 122 -7.02 -3.25 -4.96
C ALA A 122 -6.26 -4.14 -3.95
N PRO A 123 -4.92 -3.99 -3.74
CA PRO A 123 -4.21 -4.75 -2.72
C PRO A 123 -4.69 -4.42 -1.30
N LEU A 124 -5.03 -3.14 -1.02
CA LEU A 124 -5.51 -2.71 0.28
C LEU A 124 -6.91 -3.27 0.57
N ILE A 125 -7.82 -3.22 -0.42
CA ILE A 125 -9.17 -3.79 -0.35
C ILE A 125 -9.09 -5.30 -0.07
N LEU A 126 -8.21 -6.01 -0.76
CA LEU A 126 -8.01 -7.45 -0.56
C LEU A 126 -7.62 -7.78 0.88
N VAL A 127 -6.71 -7.00 1.46
CA VAL A 127 -6.25 -7.19 2.85
C VAL A 127 -7.34 -6.84 3.85
N ASP A 128 -8.10 -5.77 3.59
CA ASP A 128 -9.16 -5.27 4.46
C ASP A 128 -10.37 -6.21 4.50
N THR A 129 -10.86 -6.59 3.32
CA THR A 129 -12.14 -7.31 3.16
C THR A 129 -11.99 -8.81 2.95
N ASN A 130 -10.77 -9.31 2.72
CA ASN A 130 -10.48 -10.70 2.35
C ASN A 130 -11.22 -11.16 1.06
N MET A 131 -11.61 -10.24 0.20
CA MET A 131 -12.23 -10.56 -1.09
C MET A 131 -11.28 -11.34 -2.01
N GLY A 132 -11.83 -11.88 -3.10
CA GLY A 132 -11.01 -12.46 -4.17
C GLY A 132 -10.28 -11.38 -4.97
N ILE A 133 -9.23 -11.77 -5.72
CA ILE A 133 -8.38 -10.86 -6.49
C ILE A 133 -9.21 -9.99 -7.44
N ILE A 134 -10.03 -10.62 -8.28
CA ILE A 134 -10.86 -9.92 -9.29
C ILE A 134 -11.92 -9.04 -8.61
N ALA A 135 -12.51 -9.50 -7.50
CA ALA A 135 -13.49 -8.73 -6.75
C ALA A 135 -12.85 -7.46 -6.16
N SER A 136 -11.64 -7.58 -5.57
CA SER A 136 -10.90 -6.43 -5.05
C SER A 136 -10.51 -5.42 -6.13
N MET A 137 -10.16 -5.90 -7.33
CA MET A 137 -9.88 -5.01 -8.47
C MET A 137 -11.13 -4.30 -8.96
N LYS A 138 -12.26 -5.01 -9.10
CA LYS A 138 -13.55 -4.40 -9.48
C LYS A 138 -13.99 -3.36 -8.45
N GLU A 139 -13.84 -3.66 -7.17
CA GLU A 139 -14.17 -2.72 -6.09
C GLU A 139 -13.24 -1.50 -6.11
N SER A 140 -11.92 -1.68 -6.31
CA SER A 140 -10.98 -0.57 -6.50
C SER A 140 -11.38 0.33 -7.65
N TRP A 141 -11.72 -0.25 -8.79
CA TRP A 141 -12.22 0.50 -9.94
C TRP A 141 -13.46 1.33 -9.59
N ALA A 142 -14.40 0.72 -8.91
CA ALA A 142 -15.68 1.33 -8.58
C ALA A 142 -15.57 2.48 -7.56
N ILE A 143 -14.75 2.34 -6.50
CA ILE A 143 -14.57 3.42 -5.51
C ILE A 143 -13.76 4.60 -6.06
N THR A 144 -12.93 4.39 -7.08
CA THR A 144 -12.11 5.43 -7.71
C THR A 144 -12.84 6.16 -8.84
N GLU A 145 -14.06 5.73 -9.19
CA GLU A 145 -14.86 6.35 -10.23
C GLU A 145 -15.20 7.80 -9.88
N GLY A 146 -15.13 8.69 -10.88
CA GLY A 146 -15.36 10.13 -10.69
C GLY A 146 -14.23 10.92 -10.02
N ASN A 147 -13.20 10.24 -9.46
CA ASN A 147 -12.13 10.92 -8.69
C ASN A 147 -10.73 10.78 -9.32
N PHE A 148 -10.65 10.48 -10.62
CA PHE A 148 -9.37 10.17 -11.30
C PHE A 148 -8.30 11.25 -11.08
N TRP A 149 -8.60 12.51 -11.37
CA TRP A 149 -7.64 13.62 -11.28
C TRP A 149 -7.17 13.87 -9.84
N SER A 150 -8.09 13.82 -8.88
CA SER A 150 -7.75 13.95 -7.45
C SER A 150 -6.85 12.82 -6.97
N LEU A 151 -7.09 11.60 -7.45
CA LEU A 151 -6.28 10.42 -7.12
C LEU A 151 -4.92 10.46 -7.81
N LEU A 152 -4.86 10.88 -9.07
CA LEU A 152 -3.59 11.06 -9.78
C LEU A 152 -2.69 12.06 -9.05
N LEU A 153 -3.23 13.23 -8.69
CA LEU A 153 -2.51 14.23 -7.90
C LEU A 153 -2.10 13.68 -6.53
N PHE A 154 -2.98 12.94 -5.85
CA PHE A 154 -2.65 12.30 -4.59
C PHE A 154 -1.45 11.37 -4.73
N TRP A 155 -1.42 10.49 -5.74
CA TRP A 155 -0.30 9.57 -5.96
C TRP A 155 0.99 10.29 -6.35
N ILE A 156 0.92 11.42 -7.06
CA ILE A 156 2.07 12.29 -7.31
C ILE A 156 2.62 12.84 -5.99
N VAL A 157 1.75 13.35 -5.11
CA VAL A 157 2.17 13.85 -3.78
C VAL A 157 2.80 12.75 -2.94
N VAL A 158 2.20 11.56 -2.91
CA VAL A 158 2.77 10.37 -2.24
C VAL A 158 4.15 10.03 -2.79
N GLY A 159 4.30 10.06 -4.12
CA GLY A 159 5.59 9.82 -4.78
C GLY A 159 6.64 10.85 -4.39
N VAL A 160 6.29 12.13 -4.40
CA VAL A 160 7.20 13.23 -4.00
C VAL A 160 7.62 13.09 -2.52
N LEU A 161 6.67 12.82 -1.62
CA LEU A 161 6.97 12.65 -0.20
C LEU A 161 7.94 11.48 0.05
N ASN A 162 7.73 10.34 -0.62
CA ASN A 162 8.62 9.20 -0.48
C ASN A 162 9.97 9.43 -1.18
N PHE A 163 10.00 10.15 -2.29
CA PHE A 163 11.24 10.56 -2.95
C PHE A 163 12.09 11.50 -2.07
N LEU A 164 11.46 12.47 -1.43
CA LEU A 164 12.15 13.33 -0.43
C LEU A 164 12.66 12.52 0.78
N GLY A 165 11.85 11.54 1.24
CA GLY A 165 12.27 10.61 2.29
C GLY A 165 13.48 9.77 1.88
N PHE A 166 13.55 9.35 0.62
CA PHE A 166 14.70 8.63 0.06
C PHE A 166 15.94 9.52 -0.03
N LEU A 167 15.81 10.77 -0.49
CA LEU A 167 16.91 11.74 -0.56
C LEU A 167 17.50 12.06 0.81
N ALA A 168 16.72 11.97 1.89
CA ALA A 168 17.22 12.08 3.27
C ALA A 168 17.95 10.80 3.73
N LEU A 169 18.90 10.30 2.90
CA LEU A 169 19.73 9.12 3.14
C LEU A 169 18.92 7.82 3.38
N GLY A 170 17.69 7.76 2.88
CA GLY A 170 16.77 6.62 3.10
C GLY A 170 16.15 6.59 4.50
N ILE A 171 16.72 7.26 5.51
CA ILE A 171 16.17 7.32 6.87
C ILE A 171 14.80 8.02 6.86
N GLY A 172 14.61 9.01 6.00
CA GLY A 172 13.33 9.68 5.81
C GLY A 172 12.20 8.77 5.38
N LEU A 173 12.49 7.62 4.76
CA LEU A 173 11.48 6.61 4.41
C LEU A 173 10.82 5.99 5.65
N LEU A 174 11.52 5.94 6.80
CA LEU A 174 10.93 5.46 8.06
C LEU A 174 9.76 6.33 8.54
N VAL A 175 9.73 7.57 8.06
CA VAL A 175 8.65 8.53 8.35
C VAL A 175 7.70 8.67 7.17
N SER A 176 8.22 8.88 5.95
CA SER A 176 7.37 9.14 4.78
C SER A 176 6.50 7.95 4.39
N VAL A 177 7.01 6.73 4.49
CA VAL A 177 6.24 5.51 4.15
C VAL A 177 5.05 5.31 5.07
N PRO A 178 5.17 5.35 6.42
CA PRO A 178 3.98 5.26 7.29
C PRO A 178 3.01 6.41 7.08
N VAL A 179 3.49 7.65 6.92
CA VAL A 179 2.62 8.82 6.65
C VAL A 179 1.80 8.60 5.38
N THR A 180 2.44 8.21 4.28
CA THR A 180 1.75 7.98 3.01
C THR A 180 0.83 6.75 3.04
N THR A 181 1.14 5.74 3.85
CA THR A 181 0.27 4.58 4.06
C THR A 181 -1.01 4.98 4.80
N PHE A 182 -0.93 5.70 5.93
CA PHE A 182 -2.10 6.21 6.61
C PHE A 182 -2.92 7.16 5.75
N SER A 183 -2.26 8.03 4.97
CA SER A 183 -2.93 8.92 4.01
C SER A 183 -3.70 8.12 2.97
N SER A 184 -3.13 7.04 2.44
CA SER A 184 -3.78 6.17 1.46
C SER A 184 -4.98 5.44 2.05
N ILE A 185 -4.90 4.99 3.31
CA ILE A 185 -6.02 4.35 4.02
C ILE A 185 -7.13 5.37 4.26
N PHE A 186 -6.79 6.59 4.65
CA PHE A 186 -7.78 7.67 4.80
C PHE A 186 -8.55 7.92 3.52
N VAL A 187 -7.85 8.07 2.39
CA VAL A 187 -8.46 8.26 1.06
C VAL A 187 -9.33 7.06 0.69
N TYR A 188 -8.84 5.85 0.90
CA TYR A 188 -9.61 4.61 0.69
C TYR A 188 -10.92 4.60 1.49
N ARG A 189 -10.85 4.87 2.80
CA ARG A 189 -12.04 4.94 3.67
C ARG A 189 -13.02 6.04 3.23
N ALA A 190 -12.52 7.21 2.84
CA ALA A 190 -13.35 8.32 2.35
C ALA A 190 -14.08 7.94 1.06
N LEU A 191 -13.41 7.32 0.10
CA LEU A 191 -14.01 6.88 -1.17
C LEU A 191 -15.04 5.75 -0.95
N SER A 192 -14.73 4.77 -0.10
CA SER A 192 -15.63 3.65 0.21
C SER A 192 -16.91 4.13 0.90
N ARG A 193 -16.82 5.08 1.85
CA ARG A 193 -17.98 5.68 2.52
C ARG A 193 -18.81 6.53 1.56
N GLY A 194 -18.16 7.34 0.72
CA GLY A 194 -18.85 8.17 -0.27
C GLY A 194 -19.70 7.35 -1.24
N ARG A 195 -19.27 6.13 -1.60
CA ARG A 195 -20.06 5.22 -2.43
C ARG A 195 -21.23 4.58 -1.67
N ALA A 196 -21.06 4.30 -0.38
CA ALA A 196 -22.13 3.76 0.46
C ALA A 196 -23.21 4.78 0.82
N GLY A 197 -23.10 6.03 0.35
CA GLY A 197 -24.06 7.11 0.66
C GLY A 197 -24.00 7.61 2.11
N ILE A 198 -22.96 7.26 2.86
CA ILE A 198 -22.76 7.69 4.24
C ILE A 198 -21.98 9.01 4.20
N THR A 199 -22.69 10.11 4.35
CA THR A 199 -22.12 11.45 4.58
C THR A 199 -21.43 11.49 5.94
N ILE A 200 -20.23 12.07 5.98
CA ILE A 200 -19.46 12.37 7.22
C ILE A 200 -20.05 13.58 7.88
#